data_a684cfb5b5ec647e07f616a239cc41f8
#
_entry.id   a684cfb5b5ec647e07f616a239cc41f8
#
_cell.length_a   1.000
_cell.length_b   1.000
_cell.length_c   1.000
_cell.angle_alpha   90.00
_cell.angle_beta   90.00
_cell.angle_gamma   90.00
#
_symmetry.space_group_name_H-M   'P 1'
#
loop_
_entity.id
_entity.type
_entity.pdbx_description
1 polymer ?
#
loop_
_entity_poly.entity_id
_entity_poly.type
_entity_poly.pdbx_seq_one_letter_code
_entity_poly.pdbx_strand_id
1 'polypeptide(L)'
;MKAKAGDVYCVYNKYLKKYTACQITKIEENDKNPKAVILSVDWSGEEPLKEEELSSLQPLYKDFMYWNRGIHLSNVDVNVPTNYTFVGNVTPLTDESTNSYATWGNGYEVYRQLKWQEIPKEQRDAFKEADKSEEKVIFAGEECGISKHRLNDEWKPFEDAMELKVFPCLSHLTLNKWHKNLYEYLQSTPFIDELVLENHKQTKLDFSKTSVSML
;
A
#
# COMPACT_ATOMS: atom_id res chain seq x y z
N MET A 1 -2.25 9.54 -24.37
CA MET A 1 -1.50 8.46 -25.06
C MET A 1 -2.13 7.14 -24.63
N LYS A 2 -2.20 6.14 -25.52
CA LYS A 2 -2.67 4.78 -25.16
C LYS A 2 -1.46 3.90 -24.88
N ALA A 3 -1.55 3.12 -23.81
CA ALA A 3 -0.54 2.15 -23.43
C ALA A 3 -0.47 0.97 -24.43
N LYS A 4 0.70 0.36 -24.54
CA LYS A 4 0.97 -0.85 -25.35
C LYS A 4 1.66 -1.89 -24.46
N ALA A 5 1.52 -3.16 -24.82
CA ALA A 5 2.26 -4.23 -24.16
C ALA A 5 3.78 -3.99 -24.26
N GLY A 6 4.47 -4.19 -23.15
CA GLY A 6 5.90 -3.93 -23.01
C GLY A 6 6.25 -2.50 -22.57
N ASP A 7 5.32 -1.55 -22.67
CA ASP A 7 5.58 -0.16 -22.25
C ASP A 7 5.91 -0.08 -20.77
N VAL A 8 6.99 0.64 -20.44
CA VAL A 8 7.39 0.96 -19.08
C VAL A 8 7.16 2.44 -18.83
N TYR A 9 6.53 2.73 -17.71
CA TYR A 9 6.23 4.09 -17.27
C TYR A 9 6.83 4.36 -15.90
N CYS A 10 7.26 5.60 -15.70
CA CYS A 10 7.75 6.12 -14.45
C CYS A 10 6.79 7.19 -13.90
N VAL A 11 6.60 7.21 -12.59
CA VAL A 11 5.74 8.20 -11.91
C VAL A 11 6.33 8.60 -10.57
N TYR A 12 6.24 9.89 -10.22
CA TYR A 12 6.64 10.36 -8.91
C TYR A 12 5.62 9.99 -7.84
N ASN A 13 6.06 9.26 -6.82
CA ASN A 13 5.24 8.91 -5.67
C ASN A 13 5.48 9.93 -4.55
N LYS A 14 4.48 10.73 -4.23
CA LYS A 14 4.57 11.82 -3.24
C LYS A 14 4.82 11.34 -1.80
N TYR A 15 4.42 10.11 -1.46
CA TYR A 15 4.61 9.54 -0.13
C TYR A 15 6.02 9.03 0.08
N LEU A 16 6.61 8.38 -0.91
CA LEU A 16 8.02 7.99 -0.91
C LEU A 16 8.95 9.18 -1.16
N LYS A 17 8.45 10.25 -1.78
CA LYS A 17 9.24 11.34 -2.36
C LYS A 17 10.28 10.84 -3.36
N LYS A 18 9.94 9.77 -4.10
CA LYS A 18 10.78 9.09 -5.09
C LYS A 18 9.96 8.76 -6.32
N TYR A 19 10.65 8.47 -7.39
CA TYR A 19 10.04 7.88 -8.57
C TYR A 19 9.86 6.38 -8.38
N THR A 20 8.78 5.84 -8.94
CA THR A 20 8.47 4.42 -9.03
C THR A 20 8.17 4.07 -10.47
N ALA A 21 8.18 2.80 -10.81
CA ALA A 21 7.91 2.38 -12.18
C ALA A 21 6.87 1.25 -12.25
N CYS A 22 6.27 1.11 -13.42
CA CYS A 22 5.37 0.02 -13.75
C CYS A 22 5.56 -0.39 -15.21
N GLN A 23 5.19 -1.62 -15.54
CA GLN A 23 5.17 -2.13 -16.90
C GLN A 23 3.75 -2.51 -17.31
N ILE A 24 3.39 -2.26 -18.55
CA ILE A 24 2.20 -2.83 -19.18
C ILE A 24 2.58 -4.19 -19.75
N THR A 25 2.05 -5.25 -19.17
CA THR A 25 2.39 -6.61 -19.60
C THR A 25 1.51 -7.10 -20.74
N LYS A 26 0.26 -6.59 -20.82
CA LYS A 26 -0.72 -7.03 -21.78
C LYS A 26 -1.76 -5.96 -22.06
N ILE A 27 -2.36 -5.98 -23.24
CA ILE A 27 -3.60 -5.28 -23.56
C ILE A 27 -4.69 -6.34 -23.70
N GLU A 28 -5.72 -6.22 -22.86
CA GLU A 28 -6.91 -7.04 -22.99
C GLU A 28 -7.90 -6.33 -23.92
N GLU A 29 -8.02 -6.85 -25.12
CA GLU A 29 -8.93 -6.32 -26.12
C GLU A 29 -10.37 -6.69 -25.75
N ASN A 30 -11.13 -5.68 -25.38
CA ASN A 30 -12.58 -5.78 -25.28
C ASN A 30 -13.15 -4.70 -26.19
N ASP A 31 -14.01 -5.09 -27.14
CA ASP A 31 -14.54 -4.21 -28.20
C ASP A 31 -15.10 -2.86 -27.70
N LYS A 32 -15.53 -2.79 -26.44
CA LYS A 32 -16.15 -1.59 -25.87
C LYS A 32 -15.24 -0.82 -24.89
N ASN A 33 -14.31 -1.48 -24.22
CA ASN A 33 -13.49 -0.85 -23.19
C ASN A 33 -12.19 -1.63 -22.96
N PRO A 34 -11.19 -1.51 -23.83
CA PRO A 34 -9.92 -2.23 -23.70
C PRO A 34 -9.23 -1.85 -22.38
N LYS A 35 -8.56 -2.80 -21.77
CA LYS A 35 -7.82 -2.65 -20.52
C LYS A 35 -6.33 -2.94 -20.73
N ALA A 36 -5.51 -2.23 -20.00
CA ALA A 36 -4.09 -2.53 -19.87
C ALA A 36 -3.85 -3.31 -18.57
N VAL A 37 -3.12 -4.40 -18.63
CA VAL A 37 -2.64 -5.11 -17.44
C VAL A 37 -1.35 -4.43 -16.99
N ILE A 38 -1.41 -3.75 -15.86
CA ILE A 38 -0.27 -3.07 -15.25
C ILE A 38 0.38 -3.97 -14.22
N LEU A 39 1.70 -4.09 -14.30
CA LEU A 39 2.58 -4.76 -13.34
C LEU A 39 3.35 -3.69 -12.57
N SER A 40 3.27 -3.69 -11.25
CA SER A 40 4.21 -2.94 -10.42
C SER A 40 5.58 -3.59 -10.49
N VAL A 41 6.64 -2.79 -10.67
CA VAL A 41 8.02 -3.30 -10.67
C VAL A 41 8.75 -2.91 -9.39
N ASP A 42 9.69 -3.74 -8.97
CA ASP A 42 10.52 -3.53 -7.76
C ASP A 42 11.65 -2.54 -8.07
N TRP A 43 11.24 -1.29 -8.24
CA TRP A 43 12.16 -0.18 -8.52
C TRP A 43 11.65 1.11 -7.88
N SER A 44 12.57 1.87 -7.27
CA SER A 44 12.35 3.26 -6.86
C SER A 44 13.66 4.04 -6.89
N GLY A 45 13.61 5.31 -7.27
CA GLY A 45 14.79 6.17 -7.41
C GLY A 45 14.52 7.63 -7.07
N GLU A 46 15.55 8.38 -6.71
CA GLU A 46 15.47 9.84 -6.51
C GLU A 46 15.26 10.57 -7.86
N GLU A 47 15.79 10.01 -8.94
CA GLU A 47 15.64 10.48 -10.31
C GLU A 47 14.71 9.56 -11.09
N PRO A 48 14.10 10.03 -12.20
CA PRO A 48 13.31 9.17 -13.07
C PRO A 48 14.10 7.98 -13.60
N LEU A 49 13.43 6.84 -13.76
CA LEU A 49 13.98 5.63 -14.38
C LEU A 49 14.52 5.96 -15.79
N LYS A 50 15.70 5.44 -16.11
CA LYS A 50 16.35 5.62 -17.40
C LYS A 50 16.20 4.39 -18.28
N GLU A 51 16.29 4.58 -19.60
CA GLU A 51 16.13 3.51 -20.58
C GLU A 51 17.16 2.37 -20.39
N GLU A 52 18.39 2.71 -20.03
CA GLU A 52 19.46 1.72 -19.78
C GLU A 52 19.19 0.79 -18.59
N GLU A 53 18.30 1.17 -17.67
CA GLU A 53 17.93 0.39 -16.49
C GLU A 53 16.80 -0.62 -16.76
N LEU A 54 16.11 -0.50 -17.91
CA LEU A 54 14.94 -1.30 -18.22
C LEU A 54 15.18 -2.81 -18.19
N SER A 55 16.38 -3.24 -18.60
CA SER A 55 16.75 -4.67 -18.64
C SER A 55 16.95 -5.29 -17.25
N SER A 56 17.09 -4.47 -16.21
CA SER A 56 17.30 -4.91 -14.83
C SER A 56 16.00 -4.99 -14.01
N LEU A 57 14.89 -4.51 -14.56
CA LEU A 57 13.63 -4.47 -13.84
C LEU A 57 13.14 -5.86 -13.46
N GLN A 58 12.56 -5.97 -12.27
CA GLN A 58 11.95 -7.19 -11.75
C GLN A 58 10.52 -6.91 -11.31
N PRO A 59 9.64 -7.90 -11.34
CA PRO A 59 8.31 -7.78 -10.76
C PRO A 59 8.37 -7.45 -9.28
N LEU A 60 7.51 -6.55 -8.81
CA LEU A 60 7.30 -6.35 -7.39
C LEU A 60 6.54 -7.54 -6.80
N TYR A 61 7.16 -8.22 -5.84
CA TYR A 61 6.50 -9.24 -5.03
C TYR A 61 5.96 -8.59 -3.76
N LYS A 62 4.65 -8.45 -3.67
CA LYS A 62 4.02 -7.92 -2.47
C LYS A 62 3.72 -9.04 -1.47
N ASP A 63 4.07 -8.78 -0.23
CA ASP A 63 3.79 -9.64 0.92
C ASP A 63 3.34 -8.85 2.15
N PHE A 64 3.00 -7.58 1.97
CA PHE A 64 2.62 -6.73 3.08
C PHE A 64 1.27 -7.14 3.70
N MET A 65 1.18 -7.01 5.01
CA MET A 65 0.00 -7.35 5.80
C MET A 65 -0.53 -8.76 5.49
N TYR A 66 -1.78 -8.87 5.09
CA TYR A 66 -2.48 -10.14 4.78
C TYR A 66 -2.14 -10.72 3.40
N TRP A 67 -1.37 -10.01 2.57
CA TRP A 67 -1.01 -10.53 1.25
C TRP A 67 0.01 -11.66 1.37
N ASN A 68 -0.27 -12.77 0.70
CA ASN A 68 0.74 -13.79 0.45
C ASN A 68 1.67 -13.30 -0.66
N ARG A 69 2.94 -13.68 -0.62
CA ARG A 69 3.91 -13.28 -1.61
C ARG A 69 3.43 -13.60 -3.04
N GLY A 70 3.25 -12.57 -3.85
CA GLY A 70 2.80 -12.68 -5.23
C GLY A 70 3.06 -11.39 -6.00
N ILE A 71 3.12 -11.49 -7.32
CA ILE A 71 3.24 -10.29 -8.17
C ILE A 71 1.96 -9.46 -8.10
N HIS A 72 2.11 -8.16 -8.27
CA HIS A 72 0.98 -7.24 -8.29
C HIS A 72 0.58 -6.87 -9.71
N LEU A 73 -0.55 -7.40 -10.15
CA LEU A 73 -1.19 -7.10 -11.43
C LEU A 73 -2.57 -6.48 -11.21
N SER A 74 -2.93 -5.51 -12.05
CA SER A 74 -4.28 -4.94 -12.11
C SER A 74 -4.68 -4.54 -13.52
N ASN A 75 -5.96 -4.66 -13.83
CA ASN A 75 -6.56 -4.10 -15.04
C ASN A 75 -6.83 -2.62 -14.83
N VAL A 76 -6.25 -1.77 -15.66
CA VAL A 76 -6.41 -0.32 -15.62
C VAL A 76 -6.93 0.22 -16.97
N ASP A 77 -7.33 1.47 -16.99
CA ASP A 77 -7.66 2.13 -18.26
C ASP A 77 -6.45 2.17 -19.20
N VAL A 78 -6.66 1.92 -20.49
CA VAL A 78 -5.56 1.96 -21.48
C VAL A 78 -5.02 3.38 -21.71
N ASN A 79 -5.76 4.42 -21.34
CA ASN A 79 -5.29 5.79 -21.42
C ASN A 79 -4.33 6.09 -20.28
N VAL A 80 -3.10 6.43 -20.64
CA VAL A 80 -2.03 6.76 -19.70
C VAL A 80 -2.30 8.12 -19.06
N PRO A 81 -2.32 8.21 -17.71
CA PRO A 81 -2.45 9.51 -17.03
C PRO A 81 -1.27 10.44 -17.35
N THR A 82 -1.52 11.73 -17.35
CA THR A 82 -0.53 12.76 -17.76
C THR A 82 0.68 12.88 -16.85
N ASN A 83 0.58 12.41 -15.62
CA ASN A 83 1.68 12.39 -14.64
C ASN A 83 2.61 11.20 -14.79
N TYR A 84 2.34 10.26 -15.70
CA TYR A 84 3.22 9.16 -16.04
C TYR A 84 4.12 9.51 -17.21
N THR A 85 5.40 9.24 -17.08
CA THR A 85 6.39 9.44 -18.14
C THR A 85 6.73 8.10 -18.76
N PHE A 86 6.61 8.00 -20.08
CA PHE A 86 7.08 6.84 -20.83
C PHE A 86 8.60 6.76 -20.81
N VAL A 87 9.14 5.60 -20.49
CA VAL A 87 10.59 5.36 -20.40
C VAL A 87 11.09 4.54 -21.59
N GLY A 88 10.36 3.52 -21.98
CA GLY A 88 10.70 2.65 -23.11
C GLY A 88 9.78 1.45 -23.21
N ASN A 89 10.08 0.57 -24.17
CA ASN A 89 9.30 -0.65 -24.38
C ASN A 89 10.26 -1.86 -24.36
N VAL A 90 9.98 -2.83 -23.49
CA VAL A 90 10.76 -4.08 -23.35
C VAL A 90 9.83 -5.27 -23.23
N THR A 91 10.36 -6.46 -23.42
CA THR A 91 9.58 -7.71 -23.25
C THR A 91 8.85 -7.71 -21.92
N PRO A 92 7.54 -8.02 -21.88
CA PRO A 92 6.78 -8.15 -20.65
C PRO A 92 7.45 -9.11 -19.66
N LEU A 93 7.55 -8.68 -18.39
CA LEU A 93 8.15 -9.46 -17.30
C LEU A 93 7.29 -10.67 -16.87
N THR A 94 6.03 -10.70 -17.28
CA THR A 94 5.11 -11.81 -17.06
C THR A 94 4.03 -11.82 -18.15
N ASP A 95 3.46 -12.99 -18.42
CA ASP A 95 2.29 -13.20 -19.26
C ASP A 95 1.00 -13.48 -18.47
N GLU A 96 1.08 -13.42 -17.14
CA GLU A 96 -0.06 -13.64 -16.26
C GLU A 96 -1.18 -12.63 -16.50
N SER A 97 -2.41 -13.08 -16.28
CA SER A 97 -3.63 -12.25 -16.31
C SER A 97 -4.19 -12.05 -14.92
N THR A 98 -5.03 -11.04 -14.74
CA THR A 98 -5.65 -10.74 -13.44
C THR A 98 -7.12 -10.38 -13.62
N ASN A 99 -7.92 -10.69 -12.61
CA ASN A 99 -9.31 -10.22 -12.47
C ASN A 99 -9.42 -8.99 -11.53
N SER A 100 -8.28 -8.46 -11.07
CA SER A 100 -8.24 -7.25 -10.27
C SER A 100 -8.39 -6.01 -11.16
N TYR A 101 -9.24 -5.07 -10.78
CA TYR A 101 -9.45 -3.79 -11.47
C TYR A 101 -9.06 -2.64 -10.54
N ALA A 102 -8.28 -1.72 -11.06
CA ALA A 102 -7.79 -0.57 -10.28
C ALA A 102 -7.63 0.68 -11.18
N THR A 103 -7.19 1.75 -10.58
CA THR A 103 -6.59 2.90 -11.28
C THR A 103 -5.09 2.67 -11.47
N TRP A 104 -4.41 3.58 -12.16
CA TRP A 104 -2.96 3.54 -12.36
C TRP A 104 -2.13 3.61 -11.05
N GLY A 105 -2.70 4.01 -9.93
CA GLY A 105 -2.20 3.84 -8.57
C GLY A 105 -0.98 4.67 -8.16
N ASN A 106 -0.32 5.40 -9.08
CA ASN A 106 0.83 6.29 -8.80
C ASN A 106 1.95 5.66 -7.95
N GLY A 107 2.24 4.36 -8.18
CA GLY A 107 3.29 3.65 -7.44
C GLY A 107 2.93 3.33 -5.97
N TYR A 108 1.65 3.37 -5.62
CA TYR A 108 1.20 3.17 -4.24
C TYR A 108 1.55 1.77 -3.70
N GLU A 109 1.52 0.74 -4.53
CA GLU A 109 1.88 -0.62 -4.10
C GLU A 109 3.39 -0.75 -3.80
N VAL A 110 4.25 -0.06 -4.56
CA VAL A 110 5.68 0.01 -4.25
C VAL A 110 5.90 0.70 -2.91
N TYR A 111 5.20 1.83 -2.68
CA TYR A 111 5.24 2.54 -1.40
C TYR A 111 4.84 1.62 -0.24
N ARG A 112 3.72 0.91 -0.34
CA ARG A 112 3.24 0.02 0.73
C ARG A 112 4.21 -1.12 1.00
N GLN A 113 4.77 -1.74 -0.02
CA GLN A 113 5.75 -2.82 0.13
C GLN A 113 7.02 -2.33 0.81
N LEU A 114 7.56 -1.18 0.42
CA LEU A 114 8.74 -0.60 1.04
C LEU A 114 8.49 -0.24 2.50
N LYS A 115 7.33 0.37 2.81
CA LYS A 115 6.94 0.67 4.19
C LYS A 115 6.79 -0.59 5.03
N TRP A 116 6.21 -1.64 4.49
CA TRP A 116 6.14 -2.94 5.15
C TRP A 116 7.53 -3.48 5.50
N GLN A 117 8.49 -3.34 4.61
CA GLN A 117 9.86 -3.80 4.82
C GLN A 117 10.61 -2.99 5.90
N GLU A 118 10.22 -1.73 6.15
CA GLU A 118 10.76 -0.92 7.26
C GLU A 118 10.34 -1.46 8.64
N ILE A 119 9.22 -2.20 8.72
CA ILE A 119 8.76 -2.82 9.96
C ILE A 119 9.74 -3.92 10.39
N PRO A 120 10.13 -4.00 11.67
CA PRO A 120 10.95 -5.08 12.17
C PRO A 120 10.40 -6.45 11.79
N LYS A 121 11.28 -7.35 11.34
CA LYS A 121 10.86 -8.68 10.85
C LYS A 121 10.00 -9.43 11.86
N GLU A 122 10.35 -9.36 13.14
CA GLU A 122 9.62 -10.03 14.24
C GLU A 122 8.16 -9.56 14.32
N GLN A 123 7.91 -8.26 14.11
CA GLN A 123 6.55 -7.72 14.10
C GLN A 123 5.77 -8.15 12.85
N ARG A 124 6.44 -8.18 11.69
CA ARG A 124 5.83 -8.67 10.44
C ARG A 124 5.46 -10.16 10.56
N ASP A 125 6.37 -10.95 11.13
CA ASP A 125 6.14 -12.38 11.36
C ASP A 125 4.99 -12.60 12.35
N ALA A 126 4.94 -11.83 13.46
CA ALA A 126 3.85 -11.87 14.43
C ALA A 126 2.49 -11.54 13.80
N PHE A 127 2.44 -10.52 12.92
CA PHE A 127 1.22 -10.19 12.17
C PHE A 127 0.80 -11.35 11.25
N LYS A 128 1.75 -11.92 10.51
CA LYS A 128 1.48 -13.04 9.59
C LYS A 128 1.00 -14.30 10.32
N GLU A 129 1.53 -14.55 11.51
CA GLU A 129 1.10 -15.69 12.33
C GLU A 129 -0.30 -15.45 12.91
N ALA A 130 -0.57 -14.25 13.42
CA ALA A 130 -1.89 -13.87 13.89
C ALA A 130 -2.95 -13.96 12.78
N ASP A 131 -2.61 -13.54 11.55
CA ASP A 131 -3.50 -13.64 10.39
C ASP A 131 -3.84 -15.09 10.02
N LYS A 132 -2.87 -16.00 10.17
CA LYS A 132 -3.06 -17.44 9.89
C LYS A 132 -3.81 -18.19 11.00
N SER A 133 -3.69 -17.72 12.23
CA SER A 133 -4.22 -18.45 13.40
C SER A 133 -5.74 -18.52 13.42
N GLU A 134 -6.42 -17.66 12.65
CA GLU A 134 -7.88 -17.44 12.72
C GLU A 134 -8.37 -17.13 14.14
N GLU A 135 -7.44 -16.81 15.05
CA GLU A 135 -7.75 -16.48 16.42
C GLU A 135 -8.60 -15.22 16.48
N LYS A 136 -9.65 -15.30 17.29
CA LYS A 136 -10.61 -14.22 17.42
C LYS A 136 -10.74 -13.81 18.87
N VAL A 137 -11.05 -12.56 19.06
CA VAL A 137 -11.36 -11.96 20.36
C VAL A 137 -12.71 -11.25 20.30
N ILE A 138 -13.38 -11.23 21.42
CA ILE A 138 -14.54 -10.35 21.55
C ILE A 138 -14.03 -8.96 21.88
N PHE A 139 -14.29 -8.08 20.95
CA PHE A 139 -13.86 -6.72 21.05
C PHE A 139 -15.07 -5.79 20.72
N ALA A 140 -15.60 -4.98 21.71
CA ALA A 140 -16.81 -4.15 21.73
C ALA A 140 -18.10 -4.93 21.46
N GLY A 141 -18.16 -6.15 21.94
CA GLY A 141 -19.28 -7.02 21.69
C GLY A 141 -19.30 -7.64 20.29
N GLU A 142 -18.26 -7.38 19.48
CA GLU A 142 -18.11 -7.98 18.16
C GLU A 142 -16.92 -8.93 18.13
N GLU A 143 -17.07 -10.03 17.41
CA GLU A 143 -16.00 -10.97 17.16
C GLU A 143 -15.06 -10.41 16.07
N CYS A 144 -13.77 -10.29 16.36
CA CYS A 144 -12.80 -9.84 15.37
C CYS A 144 -11.48 -10.61 15.47
N GLY A 145 -10.79 -10.76 14.34
CA GLY A 145 -9.47 -11.37 14.30
C GLY A 145 -8.42 -10.50 14.97
N ILE A 146 -7.48 -11.12 15.67
CA ILE A 146 -6.36 -10.42 16.32
C ILE A 146 -5.40 -9.75 15.33
N SER A 147 -5.42 -10.15 14.07
CA SER A 147 -4.63 -9.58 12.97
C SER A 147 -5.32 -8.42 12.26
N LYS A 148 -6.45 -7.95 12.77
CA LYS A 148 -7.17 -6.84 12.14
C LYS A 148 -6.28 -5.62 12.00
N HIS A 149 -6.20 -5.06 10.80
CA HIS A 149 -5.32 -3.94 10.46
C HIS A 149 -6.03 -2.56 10.41
N ARG A 150 -7.32 -2.54 10.80
CA ARG A 150 -8.13 -1.31 10.84
C ARG A 150 -8.82 -1.18 12.19
N LEU A 151 -8.69 -0.02 12.80
CA LEU A 151 -9.39 0.34 14.04
C LEU A 151 -10.24 1.59 13.81
N ASN A 152 -11.49 1.51 14.24
CA ASN A 152 -12.39 2.66 14.31
C ASN A 152 -12.85 2.83 15.76
N ASP A 153 -12.48 3.93 16.39
CA ASP A 153 -12.73 4.26 17.79
C ASP A 153 -14.23 4.53 18.09
N GLU A 154 -15.08 4.66 17.08
CA GLU A 154 -16.53 4.67 17.29
C GLU A 154 -17.04 3.32 17.80
N TRP A 155 -16.37 2.25 17.37
CA TRP A 155 -16.74 0.90 17.77
C TRP A 155 -16.05 0.48 19.06
N LYS A 156 -14.88 1.10 19.36
CA LYS A 156 -13.98 0.68 20.41
C LYS A 156 -13.10 1.78 20.94
N PRO A 157 -12.94 1.86 22.25
CA PRO A 157 -11.89 2.66 22.82
C PRO A 157 -10.52 2.23 22.29
N PHE A 158 -9.76 3.21 21.78
CA PHE A 158 -8.40 2.99 21.29
C PHE A 158 -7.50 2.36 22.34
N GLU A 159 -7.65 2.77 23.61
CA GLU A 159 -6.91 2.26 24.75
C GLU A 159 -7.13 0.77 24.95
N ASP A 160 -8.36 0.29 24.84
CA ASP A 160 -8.71 -1.13 25.04
C ASP A 160 -8.04 -2.00 23.95
N ALA A 161 -8.02 -1.51 22.71
CA ALA A 161 -7.35 -2.21 21.61
C ALA A 161 -5.85 -2.35 21.85
N MET A 162 -5.21 -1.31 22.39
CA MET A 162 -3.78 -1.32 22.69
C MET A 162 -3.45 -2.23 23.86
N GLU A 163 -4.27 -2.25 24.90
CA GLU A 163 -4.11 -3.13 26.06
C GLU A 163 -4.19 -4.60 25.66
N LEU A 164 -5.16 -4.95 24.83
CA LEU A 164 -5.36 -6.32 24.36
C LEU A 164 -4.34 -6.76 23.31
N LYS A 165 -3.54 -5.82 22.76
CA LYS A 165 -2.60 -6.10 21.68
C LYS A 165 -3.24 -6.80 20.46
N VAL A 166 -4.52 -6.48 20.22
CA VAL A 166 -5.34 -7.15 19.19
C VAL A 166 -4.85 -6.85 17.77
N PHE A 167 -4.18 -5.71 17.58
CA PHE A 167 -3.72 -5.26 16.27
C PHE A 167 -2.19 -5.14 16.24
N PRO A 168 -1.46 -6.22 15.96
CA PRO A 168 0.00 -6.20 15.94
C PRO A 168 0.54 -5.25 14.85
N CYS A 169 -0.24 -5.01 13.80
CA CYS A 169 0.14 -4.10 12.72
C CYS A 169 -1.12 -3.34 12.23
N LEU A 170 -1.24 -2.07 12.62
CA LEU A 170 -2.39 -1.23 12.29
C LEU A 170 -2.06 -0.32 11.10
N SER A 171 -2.86 -0.37 10.03
CA SER A 171 -2.67 0.49 8.85
C SER A 171 -3.65 1.66 8.78
N HIS A 172 -4.86 1.48 9.31
CA HIS A 172 -5.89 2.50 9.30
C HIS A 172 -6.41 2.71 10.71
N LEU A 173 -6.39 3.97 11.16
CA LEU A 173 -6.83 4.37 12.47
C LEU A 173 -7.80 5.54 12.34
N THR A 174 -9.06 5.33 12.74
CA THR A 174 -10.07 6.39 12.83
C THR A 174 -10.37 6.64 14.30
N LEU A 175 -10.13 7.87 14.76
CA LEU A 175 -10.38 8.29 16.14
C LEU A 175 -11.43 9.40 16.18
N ASN A 176 -12.46 9.19 16.98
CA ASN A 176 -13.54 10.17 17.18
C ASN A 176 -13.24 11.21 18.27
N LYS A 177 -12.10 11.08 18.93
CA LYS A 177 -11.59 12.02 19.94
C LYS A 177 -10.06 11.97 19.99
N TRP A 178 -9.47 13.00 20.59
CA TRP A 178 -8.04 13.00 20.87
C TRP A 178 -7.70 12.10 22.06
N HIS A 179 -6.70 11.24 21.87
CA HIS A 179 -6.12 10.41 22.94
C HIS A 179 -4.75 10.91 23.34
N LYS A 180 -4.50 11.02 24.64
CA LYS A 180 -3.23 11.55 25.17
C LYS A 180 -2.00 10.73 24.75
N ASN A 181 -2.17 9.43 24.55
CA ASN A 181 -1.09 8.50 24.20
C ASN A 181 -0.92 8.34 22.67
N LEU A 182 -1.68 9.08 21.86
CA LEU A 182 -1.70 8.92 20.42
C LEU A 182 -0.31 9.14 19.80
N TYR A 183 0.39 10.20 20.19
CA TYR A 183 1.73 10.46 19.65
C TYR A 183 2.74 9.36 19.98
N GLU A 184 2.76 8.89 21.23
CA GLU A 184 3.64 7.81 21.65
C GLU A 184 3.36 6.54 20.85
N TYR A 185 2.10 6.21 20.68
CA TYR A 185 1.68 5.09 19.84
C TYR A 185 2.12 5.28 18.38
N LEU A 186 1.85 6.41 17.76
CA LEU A 186 2.23 6.69 16.38
C LEU A 186 3.74 6.68 16.14
N GLN A 187 4.55 7.05 17.12
CA GLN A 187 6.01 6.97 17.05
C GLN A 187 6.53 5.53 17.17
N SER A 188 5.83 4.68 17.92
CA SER A 188 6.19 3.28 18.13
C SER A 188 5.57 2.36 17.08
N THR A 189 4.53 2.81 16.38
CA THR A 189 3.84 2.00 15.36
C THR A 189 4.61 2.07 14.04
N PRO A 190 5.01 0.92 13.51
CA PRO A 190 5.88 0.88 12.34
C PRO A 190 5.21 1.39 11.08
N PHE A 191 3.88 1.32 11.00
CA PHE A 191 3.17 1.66 9.78
C PHE A 191 1.71 2.04 10.06
N ILE A 192 1.36 3.30 9.78
CA ILE A 192 -0.03 3.75 9.64
C ILE A 192 -0.17 4.42 8.28
N ASP A 193 -1.00 3.85 7.45
CA ASP A 193 -1.28 4.34 6.10
C ASP A 193 -2.20 5.55 6.15
N GLU A 194 -3.25 5.43 6.95
CA GLU A 194 -4.29 6.43 7.08
C GLU A 194 -4.65 6.67 8.55
N LEU A 195 -4.60 7.91 8.96
CA LEU A 195 -5.09 8.39 10.26
C LEU A 195 -6.23 9.38 10.03
N VAL A 196 -7.41 9.09 10.54
CA VAL A 196 -8.55 10.00 10.55
C VAL A 196 -8.79 10.45 11.97
N LEU A 197 -8.81 11.77 12.19
CA LEU A 197 -9.08 12.40 13.47
C LEU A 197 -10.36 13.22 13.37
N GLU A 198 -11.38 12.82 14.10
CA GLU A 198 -12.67 13.50 14.14
C GLU A 198 -12.87 14.23 15.47
N ASN A 199 -13.71 15.27 15.49
CA ASN A 199 -14.20 15.95 16.70
C ASN A 199 -13.10 16.37 17.71
N HIS A 200 -11.85 16.54 17.28
CA HIS A 200 -10.77 16.98 18.16
C HIS A 200 -10.66 18.51 18.22
N LYS A 201 -10.18 19.02 19.36
CA LYS A 201 -9.97 20.46 19.59
C LYS A 201 -8.52 20.91 19.39
N GLN A 202 -7.67 20.05 18.87
CA GLN A 202 -6.27 20.36 18.65
C GLN A 202 -6.13 21.31 17.45
N THR A 203 -5.45 22.42 17.65
CA THR A 203 -5.24 23.46 16.62
C THR A 203 -3.91 23.32 15.90
N LYS A 204 -2.99 22.50 16.44
CA LYS A 204 -1.67 22.25 15.87
C LYS A 204 -1.28 20.79 16.13
N LEU A 205 -1.03 20.06 15.07
CA LEU A 205 -0.61 18.66 15.09
C LEU A 205 0.73 18.54 14.35
N ASP A 206 1.67 17.85 14.95
CA ASP A 206 2.99 17.57 14.35
C ASP A 206 3.19 16.06 14.22
N PHE A 207 3.14 15.58 12.99
CA PHE A 207 3.34 14.19 12.64
C PHE A 207 4.70 13.93 11.99
N SER A 208 5.63 14.89 12.03
CA SER A 208 6.94 14.80 11.35
C SER A 208 7.79 13.59 11.78
N LYS A 209 7.53 13.05 12.98
CA LYS A 209 8.25 11.89 13.55
C LYS A 209 7.44 10.60 13.51
N THR A 210 6.35 10.57 12.78
CA THR A 210 5.46 9.41 12.68
C THR A 210 5.51 8.81 11.27
N SER A 211 4.99 7.60 11.12
CA SER A 211 4.85 6.92 9.84
C SER A 211 3.55 7.24 9.09
N VAL A 212 2.73 8.15 9.63
CA VAL A 212 1.44 8.50 9.02
C VAL A 212 1.65 9.11 7.64
N SER A 213 1.01 8.52 6.64
CA SER A 213 1.12 8.96 5.24
C SER A 213 -0.08 9.75 4.73
N MET A 214 -1.25 9.56 5.34
CA MET A 214 -2.49 10.31 5.06
C MET A 214 -3.15 10.74 6.38
N LEU A 215 -3.68 11.96 6.39
CA LEU A 215 -4.45 12.57 7.47
C LEU A 215 -5.83 12.96 6.99
#